data_8ae8190c84bc617be5b71bd95699e85d
#
_entry.id   8ae8190c84bc617be5b71bd95699e85d
#
_cell.length_a   1.000
_cell.length_b   1.000
_cell.length_c   1.000
_cell.angle_alpha   90.00
_cell.angle_beta   90.00
_cell.angle_gamma   90.00
#
_symmetry.space_group_name_H-M   'P 1'
#
loop_
_entity.id
_entity.type
_entity.pdbx_description
1 polymer ?
#
loop_
_entity_poly.entity_id
_entity_poly.type
_entity_poly.pdbx_seq_one_letter_code
_entity_poly.pdbx_strand_id
1 'polypeptide(L)'
;MKFLVLGAGKMGYAVAYDLIRGAKVEKVVVADSNTDNLKELVKRLPDEKIIPVELDVTNEEELAQLMAEIDVAVSCITYKHNYELAKIALATKTHFVDLGGNEEIVAKEFMLDELAKEQGVTIIPDLGLAPGLVSLLAVSAAE
;
A
#
# COMPACT_ATOMS: atom_id res chain seq x y z
N MET A 1 4.73 -12.62 -6.31
CA MET A 1 4.81 -11.21 -5.86
C MET A 1 4.47 -11.16 -4.39
N LYS A 2 5.20 -10.31 -3.68
CA LYS A 2 5.06 -10.08 -2.23
C LYS A 2 4.48 -8.68 -2.03
N PHE A 3 3.39 -8.59 -1.32
CA PHE A 3 2.72 -7.30 -1.05
C PHE A 3 2.83 -6.91 0.42
N LEU A 4 2.91 -5.61 0.67
CA LEU A 4 2.76 -5.00 1.99
C LEU A 4 1.51 -4.11 1.97
N VAL A 5 0.57 -4.37 2.86
CA VAL A 5 -0.61 -3.52 3.07
C VAL A 5 -0.39 -2.78 4.40
N LEU A 6 -0.27 -1.48 4.34
CA LEU A 6 -0.14 -0.60 5.52
C LEU A 6 -1.53 -0.20 5.99
N GLY A 7 -1.89 -0.67 7.17
CA GLY A 7 -3.20 -0.49 7.79
C GLY A 7 -4.09 -1.74 7.65
N ALA A 8 -4.56 -2.26 8.79
CA ALA A 8 -5.48 -3.41 8.89
C ALA A 8 -6.94 -2.99 9.12
N GLY A 9 -7.29 -1.74 8.79
CA GLY A 9 -8.65 -1.23 8.84
C GLY A 9 -9.53 -1.77 7.71
N LYS A 10 -10.69 -1.14 7.49
CA LYS A 10 -11.66 -1.59 6.47
C LYS A 10 -11.07 -1.64 5.06
N MET A 11 -10.27 -0.63 4.68
CA MET A 11 -9.66 -0.59 3.35
C MET A 11 -8.51 -1.60 3.23
N GLY A 12 -7.65 -1.71 4.24
CA GLY A 12 -6.60 -2.73 4.24
C GLY A 12 -7.15 -4.15 4.18
N TYR A 13 -8.25 -4.42 4.88
CA TYR A 13 -8.96 -5.70 4.75
C TYR A 13 -9.42 -5.95 3.31
N ALA A 14 -10.05 -4.97 2.65
CA ALA A 14 -10.54 -5.12 1.28
C ALA A 14 -9.40 -5.37 0.29
N VAL A 15 -8.30 -4.62 0.42
CA VAL A 15 -7.09 -4.79 -0.40
C VAL A 15 -6.47 -6.16 -0.17
N ALA A 16 -6.26 -6.57 1.08
CA ALA A 16 -5.70 -7.88 1.41
C ALA A 16 -6.58 -9.03 0.89
N TYR A 17 -7.91 -8.90 1.05
CA TYR A 17 -8.88 -9.88 0.54
C TYR A 17 -8.80 -10.07 -0.98
N ASP A 18 -8.62 -9.01 -1.74
CA ASP A 18 -8.48 -9.08 -3.19
C ASP A 18 -7.12 -9.66 -3.60
N LEU A 19 -6.04 -9.17 -2.97
CA LEU A 19 -4.68 -9.59 -3.29
C LEU A 19 -4.47 -11.11 -3.13
N ILE A 20 -4.92 -11.74 -2.04
CA ILE A 20 -4.73 -13.18 -1.81
C ILE A 20 -5.36 -14.06 -2.89
N ARG A 21 -6.33 -13.55 -3.65
CA ARG A 21 -7.01 -14.24 -4.76
C ARG A 21 -6.18 -14.22 -6.04
N GLY A 22 -5.18 -13.36 -6.11
CA GLY A 22 -4.28 -13.26 -7.26
C GLY A 22 -3.40 -14.51 -7.40
N ALA A 23 -3.42 -15.15 -8.59
CA ALA A 23 -2.64 -16.38 -8.84
C ALA A 23 -1.13 -16.20 -8.71
N LYS A 24 -0.63 -14.97 -8.88
CA LYS A 24 0.81 -14.64 -8.80
C LYS A 24 1.21 -14.09 -7.42
N VAL A 25 0.30 -13.99 -6.46
CA VAL A 25 0.57 -13.50 -5.13
C VAL A 25 1.11 -14.62 -4.25
N GLU A 26 2.31 -14.41 -3.73
CA GLU A 26 3.02 -15.33 -2.85
C GLU A 26 2.66 -15.08 -1.39
N LYS A 27 2.77 -13.82 -0.97
CA LYS A 27 2.42 -13.41 0.40
C LYS A 27 1.86 -11.97 0.42
N VAL A 28 1.04 -11.71 1.41
CA VAL A 28 0.50 -10.38 1.74
C VAL A 28 0.81 -10.10 3.20
N VAL A 29 1.82 -9.27 3.43
CA VAL A 29 2.11 -8.75 4.77
C VAL A 29 1.11 -7.63 5.06
N VAL A 30 0.42 -7.70 6.19
CA VAL A 30 -0.48 -6.63 6.64
C VAL A 30 0.08 -6.04 7.92
N ALA A 31 0.45 -4.77 7.86
CA ALA A 31 1.07 -4.05 8.98
C ALA A 31 0.11 -3.01 9.58
N ASP A 32 -0.01 -2.98 10.89
CA ASP A 32 -0.79 -1.99 11.64
C ASP A 32 -0.18 -1.82 13.03
N SER A 33 -0.22 -0.61 13.58
CA SER A 33 0.21 -0.35 14.96
C SER A 33 -0.79 -0.87 16.00
N ASN A 34 -2.02 -1.16 15.59
CA ASN A 34 -3.06 -1.71 16.43
C ASN A 34 -3.19 -3.22 16.23
N THR A 35 -2.70 -3.99 17.20
CA THR A 35 -2.74 -5.46 17.18
C THR A 35 -4.15 -6.04 17.14
N ASP A 36 -5.16 -5.32 17.64
CA ASP A 36 -6.55 -5.80 17.60
C ASP A 36 -7.13 -5.73 16.19
N ASN A 37 -6.74 -4.72 15.39
CA ASN A 37 -7.06 -4.68 13.96
C ASN A 37 -6.47 -5.88 13.22
N LEU A 38 -5.21 -6.23 13.51
CA LEU A 38 -4.53 -7.39 12.92
C LEU A 38 -5.22 -8.70 13.28
N LYS A 39 -5.56 -8.89 14.56
CA LYS A 39 -6.30 -10.08 15.02
C LYS A 39 -7.65 -10.23 14.34
N GLU A 40 -8.40 -9.11 14.23
CA GLU A 40 -9.72 -9.14 13.59
C GLU A 40 -9.57 -9.42 12.08
N LEU A 41 -8.57 -8.85 11.41
CA LEU A 41 -8.29 -9.12 10.00
C LEU A 41 -8.00 -10.60 9.77
N VAL A 42 -7.07 -11.19 10.53
CA VAL A 42 -6.70 -12.62 10.41
C VAL A 42 -7.89 -13.53 10.71
N LYS A 43 -8.71 -13.20 11.70
CA LYS A 43 -9.93 -13.94 12.02
C LYS A 43 -10.93 -13.95 10.86
N ARG A 44 -11.09 -12.83 10.16
CA ARG A 44 -12.02 -12.68 9.05
C ARG A 44 -11.45 -13.17 7.71
N LEU A 45 -10.14 -13.23 7.60
CA LEU A 45 -9.41 -13.61 6.39
C LEU A 45 -8.34 -14.67 6.75
N PRO A 46 -8.78 -15.90 7.10
CA PRO A 46 -7.87 -16.99 7.49
C PRO A 46 -7.24 -17.62 6.25
N ASP A 47 -6.19 -17.00 5.72
CA ASP A 47 -5.45 -17.46 4.55
C ASP A 47 -3.96 -17.53 4.89
N GLU A 48 -3.28 -18.59 4.44
CA GLU A 48 -1.84 -18.82 4.72
C GLU A 48 -0.92 -17.76 4.09
N LYS A 49 -1.38 -17.03 3.09
CA LYS A 49 -0.65 -15.91 2.48
C LYS A 49 -0.64 -14.66 3.35
N ILE A 50 -1.55 -14.55 4.33
CA ILE A 50 -1.65 -13.38 5.21
C ILE A 50 -0.63 -13.47 6.33
N ILE A 51 0.25 -12.48 6.42
CA ILE A 51 1.26 -12.35 7.46
C ILE A 51 1.01 -11.04 8.22
N PRO A 52 0.40 -11.10 9.42
CA PRO A 52 0.20 -9.91 10.22
C PRO A 52 1.51 -9.46 10.88
N VAL A 53 1.78 -8.16 10.85
CA VAL A 53 2.97 -7.55 11.47
C VAL A 53 2.54 -6.33 12.28
N GLU A 54 2.91 -6.27 13.55
CA GLU A 54 2.75 -5.06 14.35
C GLU A 54 3.85 -4.08 13.94
N LEU A 55 3.46 -2.91 13.41
CA LEU A 55 4.39 -1.89 12.93
C LEU A 55 3.76 -0.50 13.09
N ASP A 56 4.51 0.42 13.68
CA ASP A 56 4.24 1.84 13.58
C ASP A 56 4.98 2.41 12.36
N VAL A 57 4.26 2.94 11.38
CA VAL A 57 4.84 3.50 10.15
C VAL A 57 5.74 4.71 10.39
N THR A 58 5.72 5.31 11.57
CA THR A 58 6.64 6.36 11.98
C THR A 58 8.02 5.82 12.40
N ASN A 59 8.16 4.51 12.60
CA ASN A 59 9.45 3.85 12.75
C ASN A 59 10.02 3.55 11.37
N GLU A 60 10.68 4.55 10.79
CA GLU A 60 11.19 4.50 9.40
C GLU A 60 12.20 3.37 9.19
N GLU A 61 13.02 3.04 10.20
CA GLU A 61 14.02 1.98 10.10
C GLU A 61 13.36 0.61 9.95
N GLU A 62 12.41 0.28 10.82
CA GLU A 62 11.69 -0.99 10.79
C GLU A 62 10.84 -1.12 9.52
N LEU A 63 10.19 -0.01 9.11
CA LEU A 63 9.42 0.05 7.87
C LEU A 63 10.31 -0.18 6.64
N ALA A 64 11.48 0.46 6.57
CA ALA A 64 12.41 0.29 5.47
C ALA A 64 12.95 -1.15 5.38
N GLN A 65 13.25 -1.77 6.52
CA GLN A 65 13.65 -3.18 6.56
C GLN A 65 12.55 -4.09 6.02
N LEU A 66 11.30 -3.84 6.40
CA LEU A 66 10.16 -4.61 5.91
C LEU A 66 9.93 -4.38 4.40
N MET A 67 9.95 -3.13 3.94
CA MET A 67 9.74 -2.78 2.53
C MET A 67 10.80 -3.39 1.62
N ALA A 68 12.05 -3.50 2.05
CA ALA A 68 13.15 -4.05 1.26
C ALA A 68 12.92 -5.53 0.81
N GLU A 69 12.00 -6.24 1.46
CA GLU A 69 11.62 -7.62 1.11
C GLU A 69 10.35 -7.74 0.26
N ILE A 70 9.76 -6.58 -0.11
CA ILE A 70 8.43 -6.48 -0.71
C ILE A 70 8.52 -5.96 -2.14
N ASP A 71 7.70 -6.48 -3.03
CA ASP A 71 7.62 -5.98 -4.41
C ASP A 71 6.76 -4.71 -4.49
N VAL A 72 5.60 -4.70 -3.81
CA VAL A 72 4.63 -3.59 -3.85
C VAL A 72 4.07 -3.31 -2.46
N ALA A 73 4.14 -2.06 -2.01
CA ALA A 73 3.48 -1.58 -0.80
C ALA A 73 2.23 -0.77 -1.16
N VAL A 74 1.14 -1.00 -0.43
CA VAL A 74 -0.15 -0.30 -0.58
C VAL A 74 -0.49 0.41 0.72
N SER A 75 -0.55 1.74 0.70
CA SER A 75 -0.95 2.54 1.86
C SER A 75 -2.47 2.62 1.99
N CYS A 76 -3.00 2.02 3.04
CA CYS A 76 -4.41 2.07 3.42
C CYS A 76 -4.61 2.84 4.75
N ILE A 77 -3.67 3.69 5.10
CA ILE A 77 -3.69 4.55 6.29
C ILE A 77 -4.00 6.01 5.91
N THR A 78 -3.86 6.93 6.87
CA THR A 78 -4.08 8.35 6.59
C THR A 78 -3.05 8.92 5.61
N TYR A 79 -3.51 9.73 4.65
CA TYR A 79 -2.70 10.39 3.62
C TYR A 79 -1.49 11.17 4.17
N LYS A 80 -1.52 11.58 5.43
CA LYS A 80 -0.46 12.38 6.06
C LYS A 80 0.93 11.71 5.99
N HIS A 81 0.97 10.40 5.91
CA HIS A 81 2.21 9.63 5.85
C HIS A 81 2.65 9.31 4.41
N ASN A 82 1.76 9.41 3.40
CA ASN A 82 2.01 8.86 2.05
C ASN A 82 3.29 9.40 1.42
N TYR A 83 3.57 10.69 1.50
CA TYR A 83 4.80 11.27 0.94
C TYR A 83 6.09 10.68 1.56
N GLU A 84 6.14 10.52 2.88
CA GLU A 84 7.29 9.90 3.55
C GLU A 84 7.38 8.41 3.22
N LEU A 85 6.24 7.71 3.16
CA LEU A 85 6.18 6.30 2.73
C LEU A 85 6.68 6.12 1.29
N ALA A 86 6.31 7.02 0.38
CA ALA A 86 6.80 7.01 -1.00
C ALA A 86 8.32 7.20 -1.08
N LYS A 87 8.91 8.05 -0.24
CA LYS A 87 10.37 8.23 -0.16
C LYS A 87 11.07 6.96 0.35
N ILE A 88 10.50 6.30 1.36
CA ILE A 88 11.03 5.03 1.87
C ILE A 88 10.93 3.94 0.79
N ALA A 89 9.82 3.88 0.07
CA ALA A 89 9.62 2.95 -1.05
C ALA A 89 10.67 3.15 -2.15
N LEU A 90 11.01 4.40 -2.49
CA LEU A 90 12.11 4.71 -3.41
C LEU A 90 13.46 4.20 -2.89
N ALA A 91 13.77 4.47 -1.62
CA ALA A 91 15.04 4.07 -1.02
C ALA A 91 15.20 2.54 -0.95
N THR A 92 14.11 1.81 -0.79
CA THR A 92 14.07 0.33 -0.71
C THR A 92 13.81 -0.35 -2.05
N LYS A 93 13.57 0.42 -3.12
CA LYS A 93 13.21 -0.06 -4.46
C LYS A 93 11.91 -0.88 -4.47
N THR A 94 10.97 -0.49 -3.63
CA THR A 94 9.63 -1.08 -3.53
C THR A 94 8.66 -0.23 -4.35
N HIS A 95 7.82 -0.83 -5.18
CA HIS A 95 6.73 -0.09 -5.83
C HIS A 95 5.71 0.35 -4.78
N PHE A 96 5.09 1.51 -4.97
CA PHE A 96 4.21 2.11 -3.97
C PHE A 96 2.89 2.58 -4.59
N VAL A 97 1.81 2.31 -3.88
CA VAL A 97 0.46 2.77 -4.24
C VAL A 97 -0.23 3.28 -2.98
N ASP A 98 -0.96 4.38 -3.08
CA ASP A 98 -1.79 4.89 -1.99
C ASP A 98 -3.21 5.22 -2.43
N LEU A 99 -4.08 5.41 -1.45
CA LEU A 99 -5.50 5.71 -1.68
C LEU A 99 -5.80 7.22 -1.76
N GLY A 100 -4.77 8.06 -1.66
CA GLY A 100 -4.89 9.51 -1.74
C GLY A 100 -5.54 10.16 -0.53
N GLY A 101 -6.21 11.28 -0.80
CA GLY A 101 -7.01 12.01 0.18
C GLY A 101 -6.55 13.43 0.45
N ASN A 102 -5.48 13.93 -0.20
CA ASN A 102 -5.05 15.32 -0.08
C ASN A 102 -4.19 15.75 -1.28
N GLU A 103 -4.64 16.77 -2.00
CA GLU A 103 -4.00 17.27 -3.23
C GLU A 103 -2.56 17.76 -3.03
N GLU A 104 -2.24 18.37 -1.87
CA GLU A 104 -0.88 18.85 -1.59
C GLU A 104 0.10 17.69 -1.41
N ILE A 105 -0.34 16.59 -0.78
CA ILE A 105 0.49 15.39 -0.61
C ILE A 105 0.70 14.73 -1.96
N VAL A 106 -0.36 14.54 -2.73
CA VAL A 106 -0.28 13.98 -4.10
C VAL A 106 0.65 14.81 -4.99
N ALA A 107 0.58 16.14 -4.93
CA ALA A 107 1.50 17.00 -5.67
C ALA A 107 2.98 16.79 -5.27
N LYS A 108 3.26 16.56 -3.98
CA LYS A 108 4.61 16.24 -3.50
C LYS A 108 5.06 14.87 -4.01
N GLU A 109 4.18 13.89 -4.06
CA GLU A 109 4.50 12.55 -4.61
C GLU A 109 4.82 12.61 -6.09
N PHE A 110 4.10 13.41 -6.90
CA PHE A 110 4.46 13.66 -8.30
C PHE A 110 5.84 14.30 -8.48
N MET A 111 6.34 15.07 -7.52
CA MET A 111 7.71 15.62 -7.57
C MET A 111 8.79 14.53 -7.44
N LEU A 112 8.44 13.31 -7.04
CA LEU A 112 9.36 12.18 -6.95
C LEU A 112 9.52 11.42 -8.29
N ASP A 113 8.81 11.81 -9.37
CA ASP A 113 8.72 11.08 -10.64
C ASP A 113 10.09 10.80 -11.28
N GLU A 114 10.97 11.82 -11.38
CA GLU A 114 12.31 11.63 -11.96
C GLU A 114 13.15 10.65 -11.12
N LEU A 115 13.11 10.76 -9.80
CA LEU A 115 13.82 9.84 -8.92
C LEU A 115 13.25 8.41 -9.02
N ALA A 116 11.92 8.29 -9.13
CA ALA A 116 11.26 7.00 -9.31
C ALA A 116 11.71 6.31 -10.61
N LYS A 117 11.79 7.06 -11.71
CA LYS A 117 12.33 6.56 -12.99
C LYS A 117 13.78 6.11 -12.88
N GLU A 118 14.64 6.90 -12.22
CA GLU A 118 16.04 6.55 -12.00
C GLU A 118 16.21 5.27 -11.19
N GLN A 119 15.36 5.08 -10.18
CA GLN A 119 15.39 3.89 -9.31
C GLN A 119 14.64 2.67 -9.90
N GLY A 120 13.89 2.85 -10.99
CA GLY A 120 13.05 1.80 -11.55
C GLY A 120 11.84 1.45 -10.69
N VAL A 121 11.38 2.42 -9.87
CA VAL A 121 10.23 2.29 -8.97
C VAL A 121 9.01 2.96 -9.59
N THR A 122 7.85 2.36 -9.41
CA THR A 122 6.56 2.96 -9.77
C THR A 122 5.86 3.44 -8.51
N ILE A 123 5.47 4.71 -8.49
CA ILE A 123 4.61 5.31 -7.46
C ILE A 123 3.29 5.69 -8.13
N ILE A 124 2.17 5.23 -7.57
CA ILE A 124 0.83 5.56 -8.05
C ILE A 124 0.05 6.18 -6.89
N PRO A 125 0.06 7.50 -6.76
CA PRO A 125 -0.71 8.18 -5.74
C PRO A 125 -2.20 8.23 -6.09
N ASP A 126 -3.04 8.45 -5.09
CA ASP A 126 -4.46 8.78 -5.24
C ASP A 126 -5.30 7.71 -5.95
N LEU A 127 -4.92 6.44 -5.82
CA LEU A 127 -5.62 5.29 -6.42
C LEU A 127 -6.68 4.74 -5.43
N GLY A 128 -7.56 5.62 -4.97
CA GLY A 128 -8.63 5.29 -4.04
C GLY A 128 -9.98 5.01 -4.71
N LEU A 129 -11.06 5.43 -4.04
CA LEU A 129 -12.41 5.30 -4.56
C LEU A 129 -12.69 6.34 -5.66
N ALA A 130 -12.38 7.59 -5.40
CA ALA A 130 -12.52 8.71 -6.34
C ALA A 130 -11.47 9.79 -5.98
N PRO A 131 -10.43 9.94 -6.81
CA PRO A 131 -10.09 9.20 -8.04
C PRO A 131 -9.68 7.75 -7.80
N GLY A 132 -9.52 6.99 -8.89
CA GLY A 132 -9.16 5.58 -8.89
C GLY A 132 -10.29 4.70 -9.42
N LEU A 133 -11.04 4.03 -8.56
CA LEU A 133 -12.12 3.10 -8.97
C LEU A 133 -13.17 3.76 -9.88
N VAL A 134 -13.60 4.97 -9.56
CA VAL A 134 -14.57 5.72 -10.38
C VAL A 134 -14.04 5.96 -11.79
N SER A 135 -12.77 6.27 -11.94
CA SER A 135 -12.14 6.49 -13.25
C SER A 135 -12.12 5.20 -14.09
N LEU A 136 -11.79 4.08 -13.47
CA LEU A 136 -11.82 2.75 -14.12
C LEU A 136 -13.24 2.36 -14.55
N LEU A 137 -14.23 2.57 -13.69
CA LEU A 137 -15.62 2.30 -14.00
C LEU A 137 -16.14 3.19 -15.15
N ALA A 138 -15.76 4.47 -15.18
CA ALA A 138 -16.13 5.39 -16.25
C ALA A 138 -15.57 4.95 -17.60
N VAL A 139 -14.30 4.53 -17.66
CA VAL A 139 -13.67 4.00 -18.88
C VAL A 139 -14.38 2.73 -19.33
N SER A 140 -14.58 1.78 -18.42
CA SER A 140 -15.25 0.50 -18.73
C SER A 140 -16.70 0.68 -19.19
N ALA A 141 -17.39 1.73 -18.75
CA ALA A 141 -18.76 2.01 -19.18
C ALA A 141 -18.83 2.74 -20.54
N ALA A 142 -17.72 3.29 -21.01
CA ALA A 142 -17.62 4.00 -22.29
C ALA A 142 -17.20 3.07 -23.47
N GLU A 143 -16.73 1.87 -23.17
CA GLU A 143 -16.38 0.80 -24.12
C GLU A 143 -17.61 -0.06 -24.47
#